data_1b9ef069b326bbb7adf3c273aadf8a2e
#
_entry.id   1b9ef069b326bbb7adf3c273aadf8a2e
#
_cell.length_a   1.000
_cell.length_b   1.000
_cell.length_c   1.000
_cell.angle_alpha   90.00
_cell.angle_beta   90.00
_cell.angle_gamma   90.00
#
_symmetry.space_group_name_H-M   'P 1'
#
loop_
_entity.id
_entity.type
_entity.pdbx_description
1 polymer ?
#
loop_
_entity_poly.entity_id
_entity_poly.type
_entity_poly.pdbx_seq_one_letter_code
_entity_poly.pdbx_strand_id
1 'polypeptide(L)'
;MEFWLLVVIGILLIIIFSLVIKLFFVHKTVREIEAQFTERLMTETNTLIDISHRNKIMCGFAKRLNTELRKLRKERHRFQQGDLELKNAVTNISHDLRTPLTAISGYLDLLDNAEKSEEAERYIKVIRNRTEVLRQLTEELFCYSVVTSPEYDNDVEFVSVNSVLEESILGFYAVLQERNITPNISMPENKVFRKVNRAALSRIFSNLLNNAIKYSDGDLNITLNDTWEITFSNTASDLSEVDVKKLFDRFYTVENARKSTGLGLSISRILIEQMKGTISAQYKNGKLSICIWLPDVSGD
;
A
#
# COMPACT_ATOMS: atom_id res chain seq x y z
N MET A 1 65.39 35.69 -31.29
CA MET A 1 63.98 35.82 -30.89
C MET A 1 63.22 34.51 -31.10
N GLU A 2 63.35 33.82 -32.20
CA GLU A 2 62.63 32.60 -32.55
C GLU A 2 62.87 31.44 -31.58
N PHE A 3 64.12 31.27 -31.10
CA PHE A 3 64.45 30.20 -30.15
C PHE A 3 63.64 30.29 -28.81
N TRP A 4 63.58 31.53 -28.29
CA TRP A 4 62.78 31.75 -27.05
C TRP A 4 61.28 31.54 -27.24
N LEU A 5 60.77 31.86 -28.41
CA LEU A 5 59.36 31.64 -28.76
C LEU A 5 59.01 30.12 -28.79
N LEU A 6 59.89 29.29 -29.38
CA LEU A 6 59.79 27.87 -29.42
C LEU A 6 59.81 27.25 -28.00
N VAL A 7 60.66 27.74 -27.12
CA VAL A 7 60.77 27.30 -25.73
C VAL A 7 59.45 27.62 -24.96
N VAL A 8 58.93 28.84 -25.15
CA VAL A 8 57.65 29.24 -24.51
C VAL A 8 56.49 28.39 -25.02
N ILE A 9 56.39 28.11 -26.33
CA ILE A 9 55.37 27.24 -26.91
C ILE A 9 55.48 25.82 -26.33
N GLY A 10 56.70 25.27 -26.22
CA GLY A 10 56.95 23.97 -25.63
C GLY A 10 56.49 23.87 -24.18
N ILE A 11 56.76 24.86 -23.36
CA ILE A 11 56.31 24.94 -21.97
C ILE A 11 54.74 25.01 -21.91
N LEU A 12 54.12 25.81 -22.78
CA LEU A 12 52.67 25.97 -22.84
C LEU A 12 51.97 24.66 -23.22
N LEU A 13 52.53 23.92 -24.18
CA LEU A 13 52.01 22.58 -24.56
C LEU A 13 52.09 21.57 -23.41
N ILE A 14 53.20 21.58 -22.66
CA ILE A 14 53.36 20.70 -21.48
C ILE A 14 52.33 21.06 -20.42
N ILE A 15 52.05 22.33 -20.16
CA ILE A 15 51.07 22.80 -19.21
C ILE A 15 49.66 22.36 -19.66
N ILE A 16 49.30 22.58 -20.94
CA ILE A 16 48.01 22.16 -21.50
C ILE A 16 47.85 20.64 -21.38
N PHE A 17 48.87 19.87 -21.74
CA PHE A 17 48.84 18.40 -21.63
C PHE A 17 48.63 17.93 -20.18
N SER A 18 49.32 18.55 -19.23
CA SER A 18 49.16 18.28 -17.80
C SER A 18 47.75 18.61 -17.31
N LEU A 19 47.12 19.70 -17.76
CA LEU A 19 45.76 20.09 -17.44
C LEU A 19 44.72 19.09 -18.01
N VAL A 20 44.91 18.67 -19.27
CA VAL A 20 44.04 17.69 -19.93
C VAL A 20 44.06 16.35 -19.18
N ILE A 21 45.26 15.89 -18.78
CA ILE A 21 45.39 14.67 -17.97
C ILE A 21 44.66 14.81 -16.62
N LYS A 22 44.83 15.92 -15.91
CA LYS A 22 44.11 16.17 -14.66
C LYS A 22 42.61 16.17 -14.85
N LEU A 23 42.11 16.80 -15.90
CA LEU A 23 40.68 16.85 -16.21
C LEU A 23 40.13 15.45 -16.50
N PHE A 24 40.87 14.65 -17.26
CA PHE A 24 40.49 13.28 -17.56
C PHE A 24 40.35 12.41 -16.28
N PHE A 25 41.31 12.50 -15.37
CA PHE A 25 41.23 11.75 -14.10
C PHE A 25 40.10 12.23 -13.20
N VAL A 26 39.82 13.54 -13.15
CA VAL A 26 38.67 14.06 -12.40
C VAL A 26 37.35 13.53 -12.97
N HIS A 27 37.16 13.57 -14.30
CA HIS A 27 35.98 13.04 -14.96
C HIS A 27 35.78 11.54 -14.70
N LYS A 28 36.86 10.76 -14.77
CA LYS A 28 36.83 9.33 -14.47
C LYS A 28 36.38 9.06 -13.03
N THR A 29 36.95 9.80 -12.06
CA THR A 29 36.60 9.65 -10.64
C THR A 29 35.14 10.04 -10.35
N VAL A 30 34.63 11.09 -11.00
CA VAL A 30 33.22 11.50 -10.85
C VAL A 30 32.30 10.40 -11.35
N ARG A 31 32.56 9.79 -12.50
CA ARG A 31 31.74 8.65 -13.00
C ARG A 31 31.83 7.43 -12.11
N GLU A 32 32.99 7.12 -11.53
CA GLU A 32 33.13 6.02 -10.55
C GLU A 32 32.27 6.28 -9.31
N ILE A 33 32.24 7.51 -8.79
CA ILE A 33 31.42 7.88 -7.63
C ILE A 33 29.93 7.79 -7.98
N GLU A 34 29.51 8.29 -9.14
CA GLU A 34 28.11 8.27 -9.59
C GLU A 34 27.59 6.83 -9.73
N ALA A 35 28.34 5.98 -10.41
CA ALA A 35 27.98 4.57 -10.61
C ALA A 35 27.86 3.84 -9.27
N GLN A 36 28.87 3.97 -8.39
CA GLN A 36 28.86 3.33 -7.08
C GLN A 36 27.77 3.90 -6.16
N PHE A 37 27.49 5.20 -6.22
CA PHE A 37 26.42 5.82 -5.41
C PHE A 37 25.05 5.29 -5.81
N THR A 38 24.77 5.23 -7.12
CA THR A 38 23.48 4.70 -7.64
C THR A 38 23.30 3.23 -7.28
N GLU A 39 24.33 2.41 -7.48
CA GLU A 39 24.30 0.99 -7.11
C GLU A 39 24.02 0.81 -5.61
N ARG A 40 24.63 1.61 -4.75
CA ARG A 40 24.53 1.49 -3.29
C ARG A 40 23.29 2.14 -2.66
N LEU A 41 22.59 2.98 -3.40
CA LEU A 41 21.24 3.39 -3.04
C LEU A 41 20.22 2.29 -3.30
N MET A 42 20.44 1.49 -4.35
CA MET A 42 19.54 0.40 -4.77
C MET A 42 19.80 -0.90 -4.02
N THR A 43 21.04 -1.15 -3.60
CA THR A 43 21.44 -2.40 -2.93
C THR A 43 21.66 -2.20 -1.43
N GLU A 44 21.26 -3.17 -0.62
CA GLU A 44 21.48 -3.15 0.85
C GLU A 44 22.92 -3.52 1.27
N THR A 45 23.89 -3.37 0.36
CA THR A 45 25.28 -3.71 0.65
C THR A 45 25.95 -2.70 1.57
N ASN A 46 26.69 -3.20 2.56
CA ASN A 46 27.40 -2.36 3.54
C ASN A 46 28.74 -1.82 3.02
N THR A 47 29.00 -1.96 1.72
CA THR A 47 30.22 -1.47 1.09
C THR A 47 30.24 0.03 0.94
N LEU A 48 31.39 0.66 1.09
CA LEU A 48 31.61 2.10 0.97
C LEU A 48 31.96 2.46 -0.47
N ILE A 49 31.72 3.73 -0.83
CA ILE A 49 32.22 4.28 -2.09
C ILE A 49 33.75 4.36 -1.95
N ASP A 50 34.47 3.67 -2.83
CA ASP A 50 35.94 3.73 -2.94
C ASP A 50 36.32 4.34 -4.28
N ILE A 51 37.41 5.13 -4.31
CA ILE A 51 37.86 5.82 -5.49
C ILE A 51 39.29 5.39 -5.83
N SER A 52 39.52 5.07 -7.11
CA SER A 52 40.80 4.58 -7.60
C SER A 52 41.90 5.66 -7.61
N HIS A 53 41.55 6.94 -7.58
CA HIS A 53 42.49 8.03 -7.70
C HIS A 53 42.57 8.89 -6.43
N ARG A 54 43.76 9.02 -5.84
CA ARG A 54 44.01 9.76 -4.58
C ARG A 54 44.01 11.28 -4.74
N ASN A 55 42.97 11.85 -5.35
CA ASN A 55 42.79 13.31 -5.30
C ASN A 55 42.19 13.68 -3.93
N LYS A 56 42.88 14.52 -3.17
CA LYS A 56 42.46 14.93 -1.80
C LYS A 56 41.04 15.47 -1.72
N ILE A 57 40.60 16.22 -2.73
CA ILE A 57 39.26 16.83 -2.80
C ILE A 57 38.22 15.73 -3.02
N MET A 58 38.46 14.82 -3.97
CA MET A 58 37.55 13.71 -4.28
C MET A 58 37.46 12.68 -3.15
N CYS A 59 38.60 12.40 -2.49
CA CYS A 59 38.60 11.56 -1.27
C CYS A 59 37.77 12.20 -0.15
N GLY A 60 37.86 13.51 0.06
CA GLY A 60 37.06 14.24 1.03
C GLY A 60 35.57 14.25 0.67
N PHE A 61 35.21 14.30 -0.59
CA PHE A 61 33.85 14.21 -1.09
C PHE A 61 33.26 12.81 -0.90
N ALA A 62 33.97 11.75 -1.32
CA ALA A 62 33.58 10.36 -1.12
C ALA A 62 33.39 10.02 0.37
N LYS A 63 34.25 10.52 1.25
CA LYS A 63 34.12 10.35 2.70
C LYS A 63 32.86 11.00 3.26
N ARG A 64 32.48 12.18 2.78
CA ARG A 64 31.24 12.86 3.17
C ARG A 64 30.01 12.09 2.66
N LEU A 65 30.01 11.67 1.40
CA LEU A 65 28.95 10.83 0.84
C LEU A 65 28.76 9.53 1.64
N ASN A 66 29.86 8.85 1.97
CA ASN A 66 29.82 7.65 2.78
C ASN A 66 29.23 7.90 4.18
N THR A 67 29.48 9.07 4.77
CA THR A 67 28.91 9.45 6.06
C THR A 67 27.40 9.65 5.95
N GLU A 68 26.92 10.34 4.94
CA GLU A 68 25.49 10.55 4.71
C GLU A 68 24.75 9.23 4.32
N LEU A 69 25.37 8.39 3.49
CA LEU A 69 24.84 7.07 3.19
C LEU A 69 24.68 6.20 4.45
N ARG A 70 25.65 6.25 5.37
CA ARG A 70 25.55 5.53 6.66
C ARG A 70 24.40 6.05 7.53
N LYS A 71 24.19 7.38 7.56
CA LYS A 71 23.06 7.97 8.30
C LYS A 71 21.72 7.53 7.72
N LEU A 72 21.56 7.66 6.40
CA LEU A 72 20.34 7.24 5.70
C LEU A 72 20.04 5.76 5.93
N ARG A 73 21.05 4.89 5.87
CA ARG A 73 20.89 3.46 6.16
C ARG A 73 20.46 3.20 7.59
N LYS A 74 21.08 3.91 8.55
CA LYS A 74 20.72 3.78 9.97
C LYS A 74 19.28 4.23 10.22
N GLU A 75 18.85 5.32 9.60
CA GLU A 75 17.47 5.81 9.70
C GLU A 75 16.49 4.85 9.04
N ARG A 76 16.81 4.34 7.84
CA ARG A 76 16.01 3.32 7.15
C ARG A 76 15.86 2.05 8.00
N HIS A 77 16.96 1.57 8.56
CA HIS A 77 16.94 0.37 9.41
C HIS A 77 16.15 0.59 10.70
N ARG A 78 16.26 1.77 11.32
CA ARG A 78 15.43 2.13 12.48
C ARG A 78 13.95 2.19 12.13
N PHE A 79 13.63 2.75 10.97
CA PHE A 79 12.25 2.81 10.49
C PHE A 79 11.69 1.41 10.24
N GLN A 80 12.46 0.54 9.57
CA GLN A 80 12.08 -0.85 9.31
C GLN A 80 11.91 -1.66 10.61
N GLN A 81 12.81 -1.49 11.59
CA GLN A 81 12.69 -2.13 12.89
C GLN A 81 11.45 -1.64 13.66
N GLY A 82 11.20 -0.33 13.68
CA GLY A 82 10.02 0.22 14.33
C GLY A 82 8.71 -0.28 13.70
N ASP A 83 8.68 -0.40 12.36
CA ASP A 83 7.53 -0.94 11.63
C ASP A 83 7.31 -2.43 11.94
N LEU A 84 8.39 -3.21 12.06
CA LEU A 84 8.33 -4.62 12.47
C LEU A 84 7.87 -4.81 13.92
N GLU A 85 8.38 -4.00 14.85
CA GLU A 85 7.97 -4.04 16.25
C GLU A 85 6.50 -3.65 16.42
N LEU A 86 6.06 -2.59 15.75
CA LEU A 86 4.65 -2.17 15.74
C LEU A 86 3.75 -3.28 15.21
N LYS A 87 4.15 -3.93 14.14
CA LYS A 87 3.45 -5.04 13.52
C LYS A 87 3.32 -6.24 14.46
N ASN A 88 4.41 -6.66 15.10
CA ASN A 88 4.41 -7.75 16.06
C ASN A 88 3.51 -7.42 17.26
N ALA A 89 3.56 -6.17 17.76
CA ALA A 89 2.69 -5.70 18.82
C ALA A 89 1.21 -5.76 18.40
N VAL A 90 0.88 -5.30 17.19
CA VAL A 90 -0.47 -5.34 16.62
C VAL A 90 -0.98 -6.77 16.48
N THR A 91 -0.15 -7.70 15.99
CA THR A 91 -0.51 -9.12 15.89
C THR A 91 -0.83 -9.72 17.25
N ASN A 92 0.02 -9.47 18.23
CA ASN A 92 -0.17 -9.99 19.60
C ASN A 92 -1.42 -9.40 20.26
N ILE A 93 -1.62 -8.09 20.18
CA ILE A 93 -2.82 -7.42 20.73
C ILE A 93 -4.08 -7.96 20.04
N SER A 94 -4.06 -8.17 18.72
CA SER A 94 -5.20 -8.70 17.99
C SER A 94 -5.58 -10.13 18.45
N HIS A 95 -4.59 -10.97 18.68
CA HIS A 95 -4.79 -12.31 19.23
C HIS A 95 -5.36 -12.25 20.65
N ASP A 96 -4.79 -11.40 21.50
CA ASP A 96 -5.19 -11.28 22.92
C ASP A 96 -6.58 -10.64 23.07
N LEU A 97 -7.02 -9.83 22.12
CA LEU A 97 -8.39 -9.27 22.08
C LEU A 97 -9.41 -10.26 21.54
N ARG A 98 -9.05 -11.15 20.61
CA ARG A 98 -9.99 -12.14 20.03
C ARG A 98 -10.54 -13.08 21.10
N THR A 99 -9.70 -13.55 22.02
CA THR A 99 -10.09 -14.51 23.06
C THR A 99 -11.20 -14.00 23.98
N PRO A 100 -11.07 -12.81 24.65
CA PRO A 100 -12.17 -12.29 25.49
C PRO A 100 -13.41 -11.92 24.68
N LEU A 101 -13.27 -11.48 23.42
CA LEU A 101 -14.41 -11.18 22.56
C LEU A 101 -15.21 -12.43 22.23
N THR A 102 -14.54 -13.54 21.93
CA THR A 102 -15.20 -14.83 21.70
C THR A 102 -15.95 -15.28 22.95
N ALA A 103 -15.36 -15.11 24.14
CA ALA A 103 -16.03 -15.43 25.41
C ALA A 103 -17.27 -14.55 25.64
N ILE A 104 -17.17 -13.22 25.43
CA ILE A 104 -18.30 -12.30 25.55
C ILE A 104 -19.44 -12.69 24.58
N SER A 105 -19.10 -13.01 23.33
CA SER A 105 -20.09 -13.46 22.34
C SER A 105 -20.80 -14.74 22.80
N GLY A 106 -20.03 -15.73 23.30
CA GLY A 106 -20.60 -16.96 23.83
C GLY A 106 -21.54 -16.74 25.03
N TYR A 107 -21.22 -15.85 25.98
CA TYR A 107 -22.10 -15.49 27.07
C TYR A 107 -23.37 -14.76 26.60
N LEU A 108 -23.26 -13.90 25.59
CA LEU A 108 -24.41 -13.24 24.98
C LEU A 108 -25.35 -14.27 24.30
N ASP A 109 -24.79 -15.29 23.65
CA ASP A 109 -25.57 -16.36 23.05
C ASP A 109 -26.33 -17.22 24.12
N LEU A 110 -25.66 -17.47 25.28
CA LEU A 110 -26.33 -18.12 26.42
C LEU A 110 -27.44 -17.26 27.00
N LEU A 111 -27.24 -15.96 27.10
CA LEU A 111 -28.25 -15.02 27.57
C LEU A 111 -29.45 -14.91 26.63
N ASP A 112 -29.30 -15.16 25.33
CA ASP A 112 -30.41 -15.13 24.38
C ASP A 112 -31.47 -16.23 24.68
N ASN A 113 -31.04 -17.34 25.26
CA ASN A 113 -31.89 -18.44 25.64
C ASN A 113 -32.46 -18.36 27.07
N ALA A 114 -32.15 -17.30 27.84
CA ALA A 114 -32.62 -17.09 29.20
C ALA A 114 -33.86 -16.18 29.21
N GLU A 115 -34.73 -16.37 30.21
CA GLU A 115 -35.81 -15.43 30.46
C GLU A 115 -35.28 -14.08 30.89
N LYS A 116 -35.69 -12.99 30.22
CA LYS A 116 -35.18 -11.64 30.44
C LYS A 116 -36.27 -10.59 30.28
N SER A 117 -36.07 -9.46 30.97
CA SER A 117 -36.93 -8.29 30.79
C SER A 117 -36.64 -7.61 29.44
N GLU A 118 -37.61 -6.86 28.90
CA GLU A 118 -37.43 -6.06 27.67
C GLU A 118 -36.22 -5.09 27.77
N GLU A 119 -35.98 -4.55 28.95
CA GLU A 119 -34.86 -3.64 29.20
C GLU A 119 -33.52 -4.40 29.12
N ALA A 120 -33.44 -5.63 29.71
CA ALA A 120 -32.25 -6.48 29.60
C ALA A 120 -31.99 -6.90 28.15
N GLU A 121 -33.02 -7.23 27.38
CA GLU A 121 -32.90 -7.56 25.97
C GLU A 121 -32.32 -6.39 25.14
N ARG A 122 -32.76 -5.16 25.42
CA ARG A 122 -32.22 -3.95 24.78
C ARG A 122 -30.75 -3.79 25.12
N TYR A 123 -30.30 -3.97 26.36
CA TYR A 123 -28.91 -3.88 26.75
C TYR A 123 -28.03 -4.95 26.09
N ILE A 124 -28.51 -6.20 26.07
CA ILE A 124 -27.82 -7.31 25.40
C ILE A 124 -27.62 -7.01 23.93
N LYS A 125 -28.62 -6.49 23.22
CA LYS A 125 -28.51 -6.10 21.82
C LYS A 125 -27.44 -5.01 21.61
N VAL A 126 -27.37 -4.04 22.52
CA VAL A 126 -26.33 -2.99 22.46
C VAL A 126 -24.94 -3.59 22.68
N ILE A 127 -24.78 -4.46 23.69
CA ILE A 127 -23.52 -5.12 23.98
C ILE A 127 -23.08 -5.98 22.80
N ARG A 128 -23.99 -6.80 22.23
CA ARG A 128 -23.72 -7.63 21.05
C ARG A 128 -23.21 -6.80 19.87
N ASN A 129 -23.86 -5.69 19.57
CA ASN A 129 -23.42 -4.78 18.50
C ASN A 129 -22.03 -4.21 18.76
N ARG A 130 -21.70 -3.86 20.01
CA ARG A 130 -20.38 -3.34 20.37
C ARG A 130 -19.29 -4.41 20.30
N THR A 131 -19.59 -5.62 20.74
CA THR A 131 -18.69 -6.77 20.66
C THR A 131 -18.39 -7.13 19.19
N GLU A 132 -19.39 -7.11 18.32
CA GLU A 132 -19.21 -7.38 16.90
C GLU A 132 -18.33 -6.31 16.21
N VAL A 133 -18.55 -5.03 16.52
CA VAL A 133 -17.67 -3.95 16.03
C VAL A 133 -16.24 -4.16 16.49
N LEU A 134 -16.03 -4.53 17.76
CA LEU A 134 -14.70 -4.74 18.31
C LEU A 134 -14.03 -5.97 17.68
N ARG A 135 -14.78 -7.05 17.42
CA ARG A 135 -14.30 -8.23 16.68
C ARG A 135 -13.81 -7.87 15.27
N GLN A 136 -14.60 -7.08 14.53
CA GLN A 136 -14.23 -6.63 13.19
C GLN A 136 -12.96 -5.78 13.21
N LEU A 137 -12.85 -4.83 14.16
CA LEU A 137 -11.66 -4.01 14.36
C LEU A 137 -10.41 -4.87 14.58
N THR A 138 -10.54 -5.88 15.44
CA THR A 138 -9.43 -6.79 15.77
C THR A 138 -9.01 -7.62 14.55
N GLU A 139 -9.98 -8.12 13.77
CA GLU A 139 -9.71 -8.89 12.55
C GLU A 139 -9.06 -8.05 11.45
N GLU A 140 -9.50 -6.79 11.26
CA GLU A 140 -8.86 -5.88 10.31
C GLU A 140 -7.43 -5.54 10.72
N LEU A 141 -7.20 -5.32 12.02
CA LEU A 141 -5.88 -5.03 12.56
C LEU A 141 -4.93 -6.23 12.40
N PHE A 142 -5.41 -7.44 12.70
CA PHE A 142 -4.66 -8.67 12.48
C PHE A 142 -4.30 -8.85 11.00
N CYS A 143 -5.29 -8.70 10.11
CA CYS A 143 -5.05 -8.81 8.68
C CYS A 143 -4.02 -7.78 8.19
N TYR A 144 -4.15 -6.53 8.63
CA TYR A 144 -3.17 -5.50 8.31
C TYR A 144 -1.74 -5.94 8.68
N SER A 145 -1.58 -6.49 9.88
CA SER A 145 -0.30 -7.02 10.35
C SER A 145 0.22 -8.17 9.47
N VAL A 146 -0.63 -9.11 9.10
CA VAL A 146 -0.26 -10.26 8.25
C VAL A 146 0.12 -9.79 6.85
N VAL A 147 -0.70 -8.97 6.20
CA VAL A 147 -0.49 -8.50 4.83
C VAL A 147 0.76 -7.63 4.70
N THR A 148 1.12 -6.87 5.74
CA THR A 148 2.36 -6.08 5.74
C THR A 148 3.61 -6.91 6.07
N SER A 149 3.47 -8.24 6.31
CA SER A 149 4.61 -9.13 6.60
C SER A 149 5.48 -9.40 5.37
N PRO A 150 6.82 -9.35 5.49
CA PRO A 150 7.71 -9.82 4.44
C PRO A 150 7.51 -11.31 4.10
N GLU A 151 6.99 -12.08 5.06
CA GLU A 151 6.70 -13.51 4.95
C GLU A 151 5.29 -13.78 4.41
N TYR A 152 4.55 -12.77 4.00
CA TYR A 152 3.21 -12.95 3.43
C TYR A 152 3.32 -13.77 2.13
N ASP A 153 2.96 -15.04 2.25
CA ASP A 153 2.93 -15.97 1.11
C ASP A 153 1.75 -15.61 0.21
N ASN A 154 2.09 -15.12 -0.96
CA ASN A 154 1.11 -14.71 -1.94
C ASN A 154 0.87 -15.89 -2.90
N ASP A 155 0.17 -16.95 -2.40
CA ASP A 155 -0.27 -18.06 -3.24
C ASP A 155 -1.07 -17.55 -4.43
N VAL A 156 -0.43 -17.47 -5.59
CA VAL A 156 -1.05 -16.97 -6.81
C VAL A 156 -1.53 -18.12 -7.69
N GLU A 157 -2.77 -18.04 -8.14
CA GLU A 157 -3.41 -18.98 -9.03
C GLU A 157 -4.12 -18.26 -10.19
N PHE A 158 -4.48 -19.00 -11.25
CA PHE A 158 -5.29 -18.43 -12.33
C PHE A 158 -6.74 -18.31 -11.87
N VAL A 159 -7.17 -17.08 -11.61
CA VAL A 159 -8.48 -16.76 -11.06
C VAL A 159 -9.33 -16.04 -12.11
N SER A 160 -10.57 -16.48 -12.28
CA SER A 160 -11.59 -15.72 -13.00
C SER A 160 -12.05 -14.54 -12.15
N VAL A 161 -11.67 -13.33 -12.55
CA VAL A 161 -12.00 -12.09 -11.85
C VAL A 161 -13.52 -11.87 -11.80
N ASN A 162 -14.24 -12.15 -12.93
CA ASN A 162 -15.70 -12.10 -12.97
C ASN A 162 -16.33 -12.96 -11.86
N SER A 163 -15.87 -14.22 -11.75
CA SER A 163 -16.46 -15.15 -10.77
C SER A 163 -16.25 -14.70 -9.32
N VAL A 164 -15.04 -14.17 -9.00
CA VAL A 164 -14.78 -13.66 -7.64
C VAL A 164 -15.60 -12.40 -7.36
N LEU A 165 -15.77 -11.54 -8.37
CA LEU A 165 -16.58 -10.33 -8.24
C LEU A 165 -18.06 -10.68 -8.03
N GLU A 166 -18.61 -11.60 -8.83
CA GLU A 166 -19.98 -12.11 -8.72
C GLU A 166 -20.23 -12.72 -7.32
N GLU A 167 -19.35 -13.61 -6.88
CA GLU A 167 -19.44 -14.22 -5.55
C GLU A 167 -19.39 -13.17 -4.42
N SER A 168 -18.53 -12.18 -4.56
CA SER A 168 -18.43 -11.08 -3.60
C SER A 168 -19.73 -10.26 -3.56
N ILE A 169 -20.29 -9.89 -4.72
CA ILE A 169 -21.55 -9.14 -4.79
C ILE A 169 -22.70 -9.96 -4.19
N LEU A 170 -22.77 -11.25 -4.52
CA LEU A 170 -23.79 -12.15 -3.97
C LEU A 170 -23.71 -12.25 -2.43
N GLY A 171 -22.50 -12.26 -1.88
CA GLY A 171 -22.28 -12.23 -0.42
C GLY A 171 -22.85 -11.00 0.28
N PHE A 172 -23.00 -9.87 -0.46
CA PHE A 172 -23.59 -8.64 0.07
C PHE A 172 -25.06 -8.45 -0.29
N TYR A 173 -25.70 -9.41 -0.95
CA TYR A 173 -27.08 -9.28 -1.46
C TYR A 173 -28.08 -8.87 -0.38
N ALA A 174 -28.06 -9.53 0.78
CA ALA A 174 -28.97 -9.21 1.87
C ALA A 174 -28.79 -7.79 2.40
N VAL A 175 -27.53 -7.33 2.54
CA VAL A 175 -27.24 -5.97 3.03
C VAL A 175 -27.62 -4.91 1.99
N LEU A 176 -27.41 -5.19 0.72
CA LEU A 176 -27.82 -4.31 -0.38
C LEU A 176 -29.36 -4.16 -0.40
N GLN A 177 -30.09 -5.25 -0.25
CA GLN A 177 -31.56 -5.25 -0.15
C GLN A 177 -32.04 -4.43 1.07
N GLU A 178 -31.44 -4.65 2.24
CA GLU A 178 -31.79 -3.90 3.47
C GLU A 178 -31.58 -2.40 3.30
N ARG A 179 -30.55 -2.00 2.52
CA ARG A 179 -30.23 -0.60 2.24
C ARG A 179 -30.98 -0.04 1.04
N ASN A 180 -31.84 -0.84 0.37
CA ASN A 180 -32.53 -0.47 -0.88
C ASN A 180 -31.56 -0.05 -2.01
N ILE A 181 -30.35 -0.64 -2.05
CA ILE A 181 -29.37 -0.39 -3.10
C ILE A 181 -29.48 -1.51 -4.14
N THR A 182 -29.80 -1.16 -5.36
CA THR A 182 -29.74 -2.06 -6.52
C THR A 182 -28.49 -1.74 -7.33
N PRO A 183 -27.45 -2.59 -7.28
CA PRO A 183 -26.20 -2.31 -8.00
C PRO A 183 -26.42 -2.43 -9.50
N ASN A 184 -25.90 -1.46 -10.25
CA ASN A 184 -25.80 -1.54 -11.69
C ASN A 184 -24.45 -2.20 -12.04
N ILE A 185 -24.48 -3.40 -12.63
CA ILE A 185 -23.30 -4.22 -12.86
C ILE A 185 -23.10 -4.35 -14.38
N SER A 186 -21.91 -3.99 -14.84
CA SER A 186 -21.48 -4.16 -16.23
C SER A 186 -20.16 -4.92 -16.27
N MET A 187 -20.18 -6.11 -16.87
CA MET A 187 -19.03 -7.00 -17.03
C MET A 187 -19.00 -7.59 -18.42
N PRO A 188 -17.82 -7.88 -19.00
CA PRO A 188 -17.72 -8.56 -20.29
C PRO A 188 -18.27 -9.99 -20.18
N GLU A 189 -18.87 -10.51 -21.26
CA GLU A 189 -19.34 -11.89 -21.34
C GLU A 189 -18.19 -12.91 -21.23
N ASN A 190 -17.03 -12.55 -21.76
CA ASN A 190 -15.84 -13.37 -21.68
C ASN A 190 -15.24 -13.30 -20.26
N LYS A 191 -14.88 -14.45 -19.72
CA LYS A 191 -14.22 -14.52 -18.40
C LYS A 191 -12.82 -13.95 -18.47
N VAL A 192 -12.55 -13.04 -17.56
CA VAL A 192 -11.27 -12.38 -17.37
C VAL A 192 -10.44 -13.16 -16.37
N PHE A 193 -9.30 -13.71 -16.77
CA PHE A 193 -8.41 -14.46 -15.88
C PHE A 193 -7.18 -13.65 -15.51
N ARG A 194 -6.77 -13.77 -14.24
CA ARG A 194 -5.54 -13.18 -13.71
C ARG A 194 -4.82 -14.14 -12.78
N LYS A 195 -3.50 -14.06 -12.78
CA LYS A 195 -2.67 -14.80 -11.82
C LYS A 195 -2.55 -13.99 -10.56
N VAL A 196 -3.43 -14.25 -9.59
CA VAL A 196 -3.58 -13.48 -8.34
C VAL A 196 -3.95 -14.41 -7.19
N ASN A 197 -3.80 -13.92 -5.96
CA ASN A 197 -4.33 -14.61 -4.80
C ASN A 197 -5.84 -14.39 -4.73
N ARG A 198 -6.63 -15.48 -4.85
CA ARG A 198 -8.10 -15.44 -4.83
C ARG A 198 -8.67 -14.85 -3.55
N ALA A 199 -8.11 -15.25 -2.38
CA ALA A 199 -8.58 -14.77 -1.09
C ALA A 199 -8.32 -13.27 -0.91
N ALA A 200 -7.15 -12.80 -1.35
CA ALA A 200 -6.81 -11.39 -1.36
C ALA A 200 -7.74 -10.58 -2.27
N LEU A 201 -8.04 -11.08 -3.48
CA LEU A 201 -8.95 -10.43 -4.42
C LEU A 201 -10.38 -10.35 -3.87
N SER A 202 -10.90 -11.45 -3.28
CA SER A 202 -12.20 -11.47 -2.62
C SER A 202 -12.28 -10.46 -1.47
N ARG A 203 -11.19 -10.33 -0.69
CA ARG A 203 -11.10 -9.35 0.39
C ARG A 203 -11.12 -7.92 -0.12
N ILE A 204 -10.39 -7.63 -1.20
CA ILE A 204 -10.42 -6.31 -1.84
C ILE A 204 -11.84 -5.95 -2.24
N PHE A 205 -12.54 -6.84 -2.95
CA PHE A 205 -13.92 -6.59 -3.38
C PHE A 205 -14.88 -6.41 -2.20
N SER A 206 -14.73 -7.23 -1.16
CA SER A 206 -15.53 -7.09 0.07
C SER A 206 -15.30 -5.73 0.75
N ASN A 207 -14.07 -5.28 0.84
CA ASN A 207 -13.74 -3.96 1.39
C ASN A 207 -14.37 -2.82 0.57
N LEU A 208 -14.32 -2.90 -0.77
CA LEU A 208 -14.88 -1.87 -1.64
C LEU A 208 -16.40 -1.87 -1.63
N LEU A 209 -17.04 -3.05 -1.65
CA LEU A 209 -18.49 -3.20 -1.51
C LEU A 209 -18.96 -2.63 -0.17
N ASN A 210 -18.31 -3.01 0.93
CA ASN A 210 -18.65 -2.51 2.26
C ASN A 210 -18.50 -0.99 2.34
N ASN A 211 -17.44 -0.44 1.74
CA ASN A 211 -17.22 1.00 1.68
C ASN A 211 -18.33 1.69 0.87
N ALA A 212 -18.65 1.19 -0.34
CA ALA A 212 -19.68 1.73 -1.19
C ALA A 212 -21.06 1.69 -0.49
N ILE A 213 -21.46 0.55 0.09
CA ILE A 213 -22.73 0.40 0.81
C ILE A 213 -22.82 1.36 2.01
N LYS A 214 -21.69 1.61 2.67
CA LYS A 214 -21.66 2.45 3.88
C LYS A 214 -21.75 3.95 3.58
N TYR A 215 -21.14 4.39 2.48
CA TYR A 215 -20.98 5.81 2.15
C TYR A 215 -21.77 6.24 0.91
N SER A 216 -22.52 5.34 0.27
CA SER A 216 -23.40 5.66 -0.84
C SER A 216 -24.68 6.36 -0.37
N ASP A 217 -25.16 7.29 -1.18
CA ASP A 217 -26.46 7.91 -1.04
C ASP A 217 -27.60 7.03 -1.62
N GLY A 218 -27.34 5.75 -1.93
CA GLY A 218 -28.33 4.76 -2.37
C GLY A 218 -28.10 4.19 -3.78
N ASP A 219 -26.99 4.56 -4.43
CA ASP A 219 -26.57 4.03 -5.73
C ASP A 219 -25.25 3.26 -5.64
N LEU A 220 -25.06 2.29 -6.53
CA LEU A 220 -23.80 1.57 -6.69
C LEU A 220 -23.66 1.12 -8.15
N ASN A 221 -22.57 1.53 -8.80
CA ASN A 221 -22.21 1.06 -10.12
C ASN A 221 -20.90 0.28 -10.04
N ILE A 222 -20.87 -0.91 -10.62
CA ILE A 222 -19.70 -1.78 -10.68
C ILE A 222 -19.43 -2.10 -12.14
N THR A 223 -18.25 -1.75 -12.62
CA THR A 223 -17.86 -2.03 -14.00
C THR A 223 -16.55 -2.79 -14.04
N LEU A 224 -16.49 -3.86 -14.81
CA LEU A 224 -15.27 -4.53 -15.22
C LEU A 224 -15.16 -4.34 -16.73
N ASN A 225 -14.08 -3.73 -17.22
CA ASN A 225 -13.90 -3.49 -18.65
C ASN A 225 -12.90 -4.48 -19.29
N ASP A 226 -12.83 -4.47 -20.61
CA ASP A 226 -11.93 -5.34 -21.38
C ASP A 226 -10.44 -4.96 -21.19
N THR A 227 -10.16 -3.77 -20.67
CA THR A 227 -8.79 -3.29 -20.35
C THR A 227 -8.35 -3.64 -18.95
N TRP A 228 -9.10 -4.54 -18.24
CA TRP A 228 -8.77 -5.08 -16.93
C TRP A 228 -8.87 -4.07 -15.78
N GLU A 229 -9.66 -3.05 -15.98
CA GLU A 229 -9.99 -2.07 -14.96
C GLU A 229 -11.35 -2.40 -14.34
N ILE A 230 -11.37 -2.42 -13.00
CA ILE A 230 -12.57 -2.62 -12.20
C ILE A 230 -12.87 -1.32 -11.49
N THR A 231 -14.06 -0.78 -11.68
CA THR A 231 -14.48 0.46 -11.03
C THR A 231 -15.70 0.24 -10.15
N PHE A 232 -15.62 0.68 -8.89
CA PHE A 232 -16.73 0.83 -7.98
C PHE A 232 -17.06 2.32 -7.85
N SER A 233 -18.29 2.70 -8.16
CA SER A 233 -18.69 4.11 -8.17
C SER A 233 -20.04 4.29 -7.51
N ASN A 234 -20.13 5.27 -6.63
CA ASN A 234 -21.35 5.65 -5.93
C ASN A 234 -21.42 7.16 -5.69
N THR A 235 -22.62 7.69 -5.49
CA THR A 235 -22.80 9.06 -5.00
C THR A 235 -22.40 9.13 -3.53
N ALA A 236 -21.64 10.16 -3.16
CA ALA A 236 -21.12 10.37 -1.80
C ALA A 236 -21.07 11.89 -1.52
N SER A 237 -22.24 12.48 -1.24
CA SER A 237 -22.41 13.95 -1.13
C SER A 237 -21.61 14.57 0.02
N ASP A 238 -21.36 13.81 1.08
CA ASP A 238 -20.62 14.25 2.26
C ASP A 238 -19.09 14.22 2.10
N LEU A 239 -18.58 13.78 0.94
CA LEU A 239 -17.14 13.63 0.70
C LEU A 239 -16.56 14.89 0.07
N SER A 240 -15.36 15.29 0.48
CA SER A 240 -14.61 16.38 -0.13
C SER A 240 -13.43 15.86 -0.99
N GLU A 241 -12.91 16.69 -1.90
CA GLU A 241 -11.70 16.36 -2.67
C GLU A 241 -10.45 16.14 -1.78
N VAL A 242 -10.43 16.77 -0.61
CA VAL A 242 -9.34 16.60 0.37
C VAL A 242 -9.41 15.22 1.02
N ASP A 243 -10.62 14.74 1.31
CA ASP A 243 -10.87 13.43 1.89
C ASP A 243 -10.44 12.34 0.92
N VAL A 244 -10.71 12.49 -0.37
CA VAL A 244 -10.36 11.50 -1.41
C VAL A 244 -8.87 11.24 -1.48
N LYS A 245 -8.03 12.26 -1.30
CA LYS A 245 -6.56 12.10 -1.27
C LYS A 245 -6.07 11.25 -0.11
N LYS A 246 -6.86 11.18 0.98
CA LYS A 246 -6.51 10.47 2.20
C LYS A 246 -7.26 9.14 2.36
N LEU A 247 -8.12 8.75 1.41
CA LEU A 247 -8.93 7.52 1.52
C LEU A 247 -8.12 6.25 1.72
N PHE A 248 -6.90 6.22 1.23
CA PHE A 248 -5.99 5.10 1.37
C PHE A 248 -5.00 5.23 2.54
N ASP A 249 -5.09 6.33 3.30
CA ASP A 249 -4.26 6.52 4.49
C ASP A 249 -4.77 5.61 5.62
N ARG A 250 -3.83 5.10 6.41
CA ARG A 250 -4.13 4.19 7.54
C ARG A 250 -4.95 4.95 8.59
N PHE A 251 -6.00 4.30 9.11
CA PHE A 251 -6.88 4.85 10.15
C PHE A 251 -7.63 6.12 9.75
N TYR A 252 -7.60 6.48 8.48
CA TYR A 252 -8.36 7.62 8.01
C TYR A 252 -9.85 7.27 7.88
N THR A 253 -10.69 8.08 8.52
CA THR A 253 -12.16 8.01 8.42
C THR A 253 -12.71 9.42 8.31
N VAL A 254 -13.74 9.62 7.49
CA VAL A 254 -14.48 10.86 7.46
C VAL A 254 -15.22 11.03 8.80
N GLU A 255 -15.27 12.22 9.39
CA GLU A 255 -15.71 12.50 10.77
C GLU A 255 -17.06 11.88 11.17
N ASN A 256 -17.97 11.66 10.23
CA ASN A 256 -19.28 11.07 10.47
C ASN A 256 -19.26 9.53 10.56
N ALA A 257 -18.12 8.88 10.31
CA ALA A 257 -18.02 7.43 10.19
C ALA A 257 -17.56 6.72 11.49
N ARG A 258 -18.16 7.01 12.63
CA ARG A 258 -17.85 6.44 13.96
C ARG A 258 -17.86 4.90 14.07
N LYS A 259 -18.09 4.18 12.95
CA LYS A 259 -18.16 2.70 12.90
C LYS A 259 -17.15 2.10 11.92
N SER A 260 -16.08 2.80 11.57
CA SER A 260 -15.09 2.35 10.60
C SER A 260 -13.70 2.42 11.19
N THR A 261 -12.88 1.41 10.89
CA THR A 261 -11.47 1.32 11.33
C THR A 261 -10.55 2.23 10.55
N GLY A 262 -10.94 2.61 9.31
CA GLY A 262 -10.05 3.27 8.35
C GLY A 262 -8.94 2.37 7.80
N LEU A 263 -9.03 1.04 8.00
CA LEU A 263 -8.02 0.08 7.52
C LEU A 263 -8.42 -0.61 6.20
N GLY A 264 -9.70 -0.73 5.89
CA GLY A 264 -10.16 -1.53 4.75
C GLY A 264 -9.56 -1.10 3.40
N LEU A 265 -9.57 0.21 3.08
CA LEU A 265 -9.00 0.71 1.83
C LEU A 265 -7.46 0.67 1.82
N SER A 266 -6.81 0.92 2.96
CA SER A 266 -5.34 0.80 3.07
C SER A 266 -4.88 -0.64 2.91
N ILE A 267 -5.60 -1.63 3.46
CA ILE A 267 -5.37 -3.07 3.23
C ILE A 267 -5.55 -3.41 1.74
N SER A 268 -6.64 -2.92 1.13
CA SER A 268 -6.89 -3.15 -0.30
C SER A 268 -5.76 -2.62 -1.17
N ARG A 269 -5.24 -1.43 -0.86
CA ARG A 269 -4.10 -0.85 -1.56
C ARG A 269 -2.84 -1.73 -1.45
N ILE A 270 -2.50 -2.18 -0.24
CA ILE A 270 -1.35 -3.04 0.00
C ILE A 270 -1.48 -4.35 -0.82
N LEU A 271 -2.64 -5.02 -0.76
CA LEU A 271 -2.90 -6.25 -1.50
C LEU A 271 -2.78 -6.07 -3.01
N ILE A 272 -3.31 -4.96 -3.55
CA ILE A 272 -3.24 -4.64 -4.97
C ILE A 272 -1.79 -4.34 -5.39
N GLU A 273 -1.04 -3.58 -4.60
CA GLU A 273 0.38 -3.29 -4.84
C GLU A 273 1.24 -4.58 -4.82
N GLN A 274 0.94 -5.53 -3.94
CA GLN A 274 1.60 -6.86 -3.91
C GLN A 274 1.30 -7.69 -5.16
N MET A 275 0.11 -7.53 -5.75
CA MET A 275 -0.26 -8.12 -7.05
C MET A 275 0.28 -7.30 -8.24
N LYS A 276 1.16 -6.31 -8.00
CA LYS A 276 1.72 -5.39 -9.01
C LYS A 276 0.65 -4.57 -9.74
N GLY A 277 -0.53 -4.45 -9.17
CA GLY A 277 -1.64 -3.65 -9.67
C GLY A 277 -1.61 -2.22 -9.14
N THR A 278 -2.60 -1.44 -9.53
CA THR A 278 -2.81 -0.06 -9.02
C THR A 278 -4.24 0.14 -8.55
N ILE A 279 -4.42 0.95 -7.51
CA ILE A 279 -5.71 1.42 -7.05
C ILE A 279 -5.70 2.95 -6.97
N SER A 280 -6.77 3.56 -7.41
CA SER A 280 -6.93 5.01 -7.37
C SER A 280 -8.36 5.40 -7.02
N ALA A 281 -8.54 6.61 -6.50
CA ALA A 281 -9.84 7.18 -6.22
C ALA A 281 -9.99 8.52 -6.95
N GLN A 282 -11.16 8.75 -7.52
CA GLN A 282 -11.54 9.99 -8.17
C GLN A 282 -12.86 10.47 -7.63
N TYR A 283 -12.99 11.78 -7.43
CA TYR A 283 -14.23 12.40 -7.01
C TYR A 283 -14.62 13.49 -7.99
N LYS A 284 -15.76 13.34 -8.63
CA LYS A 284 -16.29 14.31 -9.59
C LYS A 284 -17.79 14.39 -9.47
N ASN A 285 -18.33 15.62 -9.43
CA ASN A 285 -19.77 15.86 -9.42
C ASN A 285 -20.54 15.09 -8.33
N GLY A 286 -19.99 15.00 -7.11
CA GLY A 286 -20.61 14.27 -6.02
C GLY A 286 -20.48 12.76 -6.08
N LYS A 287 -19.75 12.20 -7.06
CA LYS A 287 -19.52 10.77 -7.22
C LYS A 287 -18.09 10.39 -6.85
N LEU A 288 -17.95 9.39 -5.99
CA LEU A 288 -16.71 8.70 -5.72
C LEU A 288 -16.59 7.51 -6.67
N SER A 289 -15.44 7.38 -7.31
CA SER A 289 -15.08 6.23 -8.13
C SER A 289 -13.75 5.68 -7.65
N ILE A 290 -13.72 4.40 -7.27
CA ILE A 290 -12.49 3.67 -6.90
C ILE A 290 -12.20 2.72 -8.04
N CYS A 291 -11.05 2.93 -8.70
CA CYS A 291 -10.59 2.17 -9.84
C CYS A 291 -9.43 1.27 -9.45
N ILE A 292 -9.52 0.00 -9.82
CA ILE A 292 -8.47 -1.02 -9.65
C ILE A 292 -8.02 -1.47 -11.04
N TRP A 293 -6.72 -1.54 -11.22
CA TRP A 293 -6.12 -2.19 -12.38
C TRP A 293 -5.18 -3.30 -11.93
N LEU A 294 -5.30 -4.47 -12.55
CA LEU A 294 -4.44 -5.64 -12.31
C LEU A 294 -3.67 -5.96 -13.61
N PRO A 295 -2.34 -6.12 -13.56
CA PRO A 295 -1.54 -6.42 -14.74
C PRO A 295 -1.91 -7.77 -15.34
N ASP A 296 -1.73 -7.91 -16.65
CA ASP A 296 -1.73 -9.20 -17.31
C ASP A 296 -0.40 -9.90 -17.04
N VAL A 297 -0.44 -11.10 -16.50
CA VAL A 297 0.75 -11.94 -16.26
C VAL A 297 0.89 -13.01 -17.36
N SER A 298 0.35 -12.74 -18.54
CA SER A 298 0.63 -13.51 -19.74
C SER A 298 1.90 -13.00 -20.40
N GLY A 299 3.07 -13.38 -19.84
CA GLY A 299 4.34 -13.07 -20.51
C GLY A 299 5.53 -12.96 -19.57
N ASP A 300 6.03 -14.10 -19.11
CA ASP A 300 7.46 -14.43 -18.99
C ASP A 300 7.59 -15.95 -19.04
#